data_b078c57e8e9744ff0db7087a473d3666
#
_entry.id   b078c57e8e9744ff0db7087a473d3666
#
_cell.length_a   1.000
_cell.length_b   1.000
_cell.length_c   1.000
_cell.angle_alpha   90.00
_cell.angle_beta   90.00
_cell.angle_gamma   90.00
#
_symmetry.space_group_name_H-M   'P 1'
#
loop_
_entity.id
_entity.type
_entity.pdbx_description
1 polymer ?
#
loop_
_entity_poly.entity_id
_entity_poly.type
_entity_poly.pdbx_seq_one_letter_code
_entity_poly.pdbx_strand_id
1 'polypeptide(L)'
;QLNDALSNGQVSGSFNLRYESVGQSNSLDDAMALTLSSKLSYSTAPVSGFSALLEVEDVRIVGGMDKYTVGPSGFNLGKYSTIADPETTELDQGYLQYSNGTFTSRIGRQVVVYDNHRFVGHVGWRQDRQTFDAISLAYAPNEKLSLNYNFLDERQRIFAEDADLDSKDHLFHASYDTDLGSLIAYAYLLELDNN
;
A
#
# COMPACT_ATOMS: atom_id res chain seq x y z
N GLN A 1 -13.83 -26.69 -9.39
CA GLN A 1 -14.03 -25.34 -8.78
C GLN A 1 -12.71 -24.70 -8.34
N LEU A 2 -11.91 -25.31 -7.39
CA LEU A 2 -10.63 -24.71 -6.98
C LEU A 2 -9.61 -24.71 -8.13
N ASN A 3 -9.49 -25.81 -8.87
CA ASN A 3 -8.61 -25.86 -10.04
C ASN A 3 -9.02 -24.84 -11.10
N ASP A 4 -10.33 -24.63 -11.30
CA ASP A 4 -10.83 -23.62 -12.24
C ASP A 4 -10.52 -22.21 -11.78
N ALA A 5 -10.61 -21.93 -10.47
CA ALA A 5 -10.21 -20.65 -9.89
C ALA A 5 -8.73 -20.33 -10.15
N LEU A 6 -7.89 -21.34 -9.97
CA LEU A 6 -6.45 -21.19 -10.20
C LEU A 6 -6.10 -21.08 -11.69
N SER A 7 -6.68 -21.93 -12.56
CA SER A 7 -6.36 -21.92 -14.00
C SER A 7 -6.94 -20.74 -14.76
N ASN A 8 -8.01 -20.12 -14.27
CA ASN A 8 -8.59 -18.90 -14.84
C ASN A 8 -8.18 -17.62 -14.09
N GLY A 9 -7.15 -17.71 -13.23
CA GLY A 9 -6.56 -16.57 -12.58
C GLY A 9 -5.83 -15.65 -13.57
N GLN A 10 -5.51 -14.43 -13.10
CA GLN A 10 -4.83 -13.43 -13.89
C GLN A 10 -3.45 -13.12 -13.32
N VAL A 11 -2.45 -13.08 -14.18
CA VAL A 11 -1.10 -12.59 -13.87
C VAL A 11 -0.99 -11.17 -14.39
N SER A 12 -0.46 -10.26 -13.60
CA SER A 12 -0.09 -8.93 -14.05
C SER A 12 1.29 -8.54 -13.52
N GLY A 13 1.95 -7.63 -14.24
CA GLY A 13 3.25 -7.10 -13.84
C GLY A 13 3.41 -5.66 -14.23
N SER A 14 4.20 -4.92 -13.47
CA SER A 14 4.55 -3.55 -13.77
C SER A 14 6.02 -3.27 -13.45
N PHE A 15 6.62 -2.36 -14.22
CA PHE A 15 7.98 -1.89 -14.02
C PHE A 15 7.97 -0.37 -13.98
N ASN A 16 8.62 0.19 -12.96
CA ASN A 16 8.76 1.64 -12.82
C ASN A 16 10.23 2.00 -12.64
N LEU A 17 10.84 2.55 -13.70
CA LEU A 17 12.19 3.11 -13.65
C LEU A 17 12.10 4.59 -13.28
N ARG A 18 12.73 4.98 -12.16
CA ARG A 18 12.66 6.32 -11.60
C ARG A 18 14.04 6.91 -11.40
N TYR A 19 14.28 8.08 -11.98
CA TYR A 19 15.39 8.95 -11.62
C TYR A 19 14.90 10.08 -10.73
N GLU A 20 15.59 10.31 -9.61
CA GLU A 20 15.32 11.42 -8.71
C GLU A 20 16.63 12.11 -8.31
N SER A 21 16.61 13.44 -8.28
CA SER A 21 17.70 14.27 -7.77
C SER A 21 17.14 15.29 -6.79
N VAL A 22 17.77 15.40 -5.63
CA VAL A 22 17.33 16.29 -4.54
C VAL A 22 18.50 17.15 -4.08
N GLY A 23 18.37 18.47 -4.28
CA GLY A 23 19.26 19.47 -3.72
C GLY A 23 18.54 20.28 -2.65
N GLN A 24 19.10 20.42 -1.47
CA GLN A 24 18.52 21.13 -0.33
C GLN A 24 19.55 22.06 0.33
N SER A 25 19.08 23.22 0.79
CA SER A 25 19.92 24.16 1.59
C SER A 25 20.04 23.67 3.03
N ASN A 26 20.78 22.58 3.26
CA ASN A 26 21.09 22.01 4.56
C ASN A 26 22.56 21.55 4.61
N SER A 27 22.96 20.82 5.65
CA SER A 27 24.33 20.32 5.83
C SER A 27 24.60 18.98 5.11
N LEU A 28 23.61 18.41 4.41
CA LEU A 28 23.74 17.15 3.71
C LEU A 28 24.17 17.37 2.25
N ASP A 29 24.86 16.39 1.68
CA ASP A 29 25.17 16.38 0.25
C ASP A 29 23.88 16.21 -0.58
N ASP A 30 23.92 16.73 -1.81
CA ASP A 30 22.84 16.50 -2.79
C ASP A 30 22.65 15.00 -3.06
N ALA A 31 21.40 14.60 -3.23
CA ALA A 31 21.05 13.21 -3.49
C ALA A 31 20.77 12.96 -4.98
N MET A 32 21.08 11.73 -5.42
CA MET A 32 20.79 11.22 -6.75
C MET A 32 20.54 9.71 -6.69
N ALA A 33 19.39 9.29 -7.17
CA ALA A 33 18.99 7.88 -7.24
C ALA A 33 18.47 7.51 -8.63
N LEU A 34 18.79 6.31 -9.09
CA LEU A 34 18.10 5.65 -10.20
C LEU A 34 17.65 4.29 -9.68
N THR A 35 16.36 4.10 -9.53
CA THR A 35 15.75 2.91 -8.97
C THR A 35 14.76 2.28 -9.93
N LEU A 36 14.64 0.94 -9.89
CA LEU A 36 13.68 0.16 -10.64
C LEU A 36 12.79 -0.61 -9.65
N SER A 37 11.50 -0.33 -9.64
CA SER A 37 10.50 -1.17 -8.97
C SER A 37 9.91 -2.15 -10.00
N SER A 38 9.78 -3.39 -9.59
CA SER A 38 9.19 -4.49 -10.36
C SER A 38 8.13 -5.17 -9.51
N LYS A 39 6.88 -5.15 -9.95
CA LYS A 39 5.77 -5.84 -9.27
C LYS A 39 5.25 -6.96 -10.13
N LEU A 40 5.00 -8.11 -9.50
CA LEU A 40 4.37 -9.26 -10.13
C LEU A 40 3.21 -9.70 -9.25
N SER A 41 2.00 -9.78 -9.82
CA SER A 41 0.82 -10.22 -9.09
C SER A 41 0.09 -11.36 -9.79
N TYR A 42 -0.57 -12.17 -8.97
CA TYR A 42 -1.49 -13.20 -9.38
C TYR A 42 -2.79 -13.10 -8.59
N SER A 43 -3.92 -13.01 -9.30
CA SER A 43 -5.26 -13.07 -8.70
C SER A 43 -6.01 -14.29 -9.18
N THR A 44 -6.68 -15.00 -8.28
CA THR A 44 -7.55 -16.13 -8.65
C THR A 44 -8.85 -15.63 -9.27
N ALA A 45 -9.47 -16.44 -10.14
CA ALA A 45 -10.86 -16.22 -10.49
C ALA A 45 -11.76 -16.48 -9.26
N PRO A 46 -12.91 -15.77 -9.13
CA PRO A 46 -13.78 -15.94 -7.98
C PRO A 46 -14.51 -17.29 -8.03
N VAL A 47 -14.62 -17.96 -6.86
CA VAL A 47 -15.41 -19.16 -6.64
C VAL A 47 -16.31 -18.96 -5.44
N SER A 48 -17.62 -19.03 -5.63
CA SER A 48 -18.63 -18.82 -4.58
C SER A 48 -18.43 -17.49 -3.81
N GLY A 49 -17.98 -16.46 -4.51
CA GLY A 49 -17.68 -15.15 -3.94
C GLY A 49 -16.27 -15.01 -3.35
N PHE A 50 -15.50 -16.08 -3.21
CA PHE A 50 -14.13 -16.04 -2.70
C PHE A 50 -13.11 -15.86 -3.84
N SER A 51 -12.09 -15.02 -3.60
CA SER A 51 -10.92 -14.86 -4.44
C SER A 51 -9.70 -14.55 -3.59
N ALA A 52 -8.50 -14.71 -4.14
CA ALA A 52 -7.24 -14.36 -3.49
C ALA A 52 -6.36 -13.55 -4.43
N LEU A 53 -5.52 -12.69 -3.86
CA LEU A 53 -4.45 -11.96 -4.55
C LEU A 53 -3.13 -12.22 -3.84
N LEU A 54 -2.08 -12.38 -4.62
CA LEU A 54 -0.68 -12.35 -4.18
C LEU A 54 0.08 -11.39 -5.11
N GLU A 55 0.81 -10.43 -4.53
CA GLU A 55 1.65 -9.48 -5.24
C GLU A 55 2.99 -9.34 -4.54
N VAL A 56 4.07 -9.53 -5.28
CA VAL A 56 5.44 -9.36 -4.81
C VAL A 56 6.03 -8.13 -5.48
N GLU A 57 6.76 -7.33 -4.70
CA GLU A 57 7.52 -6.17 -5.15
C GLU A 57 9.02 -6.41 -4.96
N ASP A 58 9.80 -5.91 -5.93
CA ASP A 58 11.26 -5.86 -5.86
C ASP A 58 11.75 -4.49 -6.32
N VAL A 59 12.47 -3.77 -5.47
CA VAL A 59 13.08 -2.47 -5.75
C VAL A 59 14.59 -2.60 -5.76
N ARG A 60 15.24 -2.12 -6.84
CA ARG A 60 16.70 -2.17 -7.00
C ARG A 60 17.28 -0.85 -7.45
N ILE A 61 18.48 -0.55 -6.95
CA ILE A 61 19.31 0.51 -7.49
C ILE A 61 19.87 0.09 -8.85
N VAL A 62 19.80 0.97 -9.84
CA VAL A 62 20.26 0.71 -11.19
C VAL A 62 21.43 1.62 -11.53
N GLY A 63 22.41 1.09 -12.29
CA GLY A 63 23.54 1.87 -12.81
C GLY A 63 24.46 2.47 -11.76
N GLY A 64 24.42 1.99 -10.50
CA GLY A 64 25.28 2.48 -9.42
C GLY A 64 24.96 3.92 -8.98
N MET A 65 23.73 4.41 -9.23
CA MET A 65 23.27 5.72 -8.76
C MET A 65 22.65 5.60 -7.37
N ASP A 66 23.51 5.53 -6.37
CA ASP A 66 23.20 5.19 -4.97
C ASP A 66 23.54 6.31 -3.97
N LYS A 67 23.73 7.54 -4.45
CA LYS A 67 24.07 8.69 -3.60
C LYS A 67 22.82 9.33 -3.01
N TYR A 68 22.16 8.64 -2.10
CA TYR A 68 20.97 9.13 -1.39
C TYR A 68 20.83 8.48 -0.03
N THR A 69 20.06 9.10 0.86
CA THR A 69 19.67 8.55 2.16
C THR A 69 18.25 8.04 2.07
N VAL A 70 17.98 6.79 2.50
CA VAL A 70 16.64 6.21 2.39
C VAL A 70 15.66 6.84 3.37
N GLY A 71 16.03 7.01 4.62
CA GLY A 71 15.09 7.53 5.59
C GLY A 71 15.58 7.42 7.03
N PRO A 72 14.68 7.29 8.01
CA PRO A 72 15.02 7.43 9.44
C PRO A 72 16.04 6.40 9.93
N SER A 73 16.14 5.29 9.29
CA SER A 73 17.15 4.23 9.48
C SER A 73 17.66 3.77 8.12
N GLY A 74 18.84 3.21 8.05
CA GLY A 74 19.32 2.49 6.88
C GLY A 74 20.34 3.24 6.04
N PHE A 75 20.27 3.02 4.74
CA PHE A 75 21.30 3.31 3.76
C PHE A 75 21.74 4.78 3.74
N ASN A 76 23.06 5.05 3.87
CA ASN A 76 23.70 6.37 3.81
C ASN A 76 23.17 7.41 4.84
N LEU A 77 22.64 6.98 5.98
CA LEU A 77 22.05 7.85 6.98
C LEU A 77 22.97 9.05 7.34
N GLY A 78 22.42 10.25 7.24
CA GLY A 78 23.11 11.51 7.60
C GLY A 78 24.13 12.00 6.58
N LYS A 79 24.25 11.39 5.40
CA LYS A 79 25.22 11.79 4.38
C LYS A 79 24.60 12.61 3.24
N TYR A 80 23.52 12.13 2.67
CA TYR A 80 22.83 12.75 1.53
C TYR A 80 21.42 13.17 1.91
N SER A 81 20.85 14.06 1.11
CA SER A 81 19.41 14.36 1.14
C SER A 81 18.59 13.09 0.94
N THR A 82 17.36 13.07 1.46
CA THR A 82 16.52 11.84 1.50
C THR A 82 15.79 11.60 0.19
N ILE A 83 15.90 10.36 -0.32
CA ILE A 83 15.04 9.77 -1.33
C ILE A 83 14.53 8.44 -0.74
N ALA A 84 13.23 8.35 -0.43
CA ALA A 84 12.64 7.22 0.28
C ALA A 84 12.29 6.07 -0.67
N ASP A 85 13.30 5.53 -1.36
CA ASP A 85 13.19 4.38 -2.27
C ASP A 85 14.27 3.34 -1.90
N PRO A 86 14.06 2.53 -0.84
CA PRO A 86 15.00 1.50 -0.40
C PRO A 86 15.13 0.37 -1.44
N GLU A 87 16.26 -0.34 -1.42
CA GLU A 87 16.30 -1.67 -2.03
C GLU A 87 15.58 -2.65 -1.12
N THR A 88 14.55 -3.31 -1.65
CA THR A 88 13.75 -4.28 -0.91
C THR A 88 13.17 -5.34 -1.84
N THR A 89 12.82 -6.50 -1.30
CA THR A 89 11.99 -7.52 -1.94
C THR A 89 10.99 -8.00 -0.91
N GLU A 90 9.72 -7.74 -1.14
CA GLU A 90 8.70 -8.02 -0.14
C GLU A 90 7.35 -8.43 -0.74
N LEU A 91 6.49 -8.95 0.14
CA LEU A 91 5.08 -9.16 -0.16
C LEU A 91 4.38 -7.81 -0.11
N ASP A 92 4.07 -7.23 -1.28
CA ASP A 92 3.34 -5.96 -1.35
C ASP A 92 1.85 -6.15 -0.99
N GLN A 93 1.19 -7.17 -1.56
CA GLN A 93 -0.16 -7.55 -1.17
C GLN A 93 -0.31 -9.08 -1.11
N GLY A 94 -1.08 -9.55 -0.13
CA GLY A 94 -1.44 -10.95 0.01
C GLY A 94 -2.70 -11.09 0.84
N TYR A 95 -3.87 -11.29 0.20
CA TYR A 95 -5.14 -11.37 0.90
C TYR A 95 -6.12 -12.36 0.32
N LEU A 96 -7.03 -12.83 1.17
CA LEU A 96 -8.26 -13.52 0.80
C LEU A 96 -9.42 -12.52 0.80
N GLN A 97 -10.25 -12.54 -0.23
CA GLN A 97 -11.45 -11.71 -0.36
C GLN A 97 -12.71 -12.58 -0.50
N TYR A 98 -13.78 -12.14 0.14
CA TYR A 98 -15.14 -12.56 -0.15
C TYR A 98 -15.97 -11.37 -0.63
N SER A 99 -16.77 -11.56 -1.68
CA SER A 99 -17.70 -10.55 -2.17
C SER A 99 -18.98 -11.19 -2.69
N ASN A 100 -20.13 -10.57 -2.35
CA ASN A 100 -21.43 -10.94 -2.90
C ASN A 100 -22.10 -9.80 -3.69
N GLY A 101 -21.32 -8.77 -4.05
CA GLY A 101 -21.78 -7.58 -4.76
C GLY A 101 -22.22 -6.45 -3.84
N THR A 102 -22.84 -6.73 -2.71
CA THR A 102 -23.26 -5.72 -1.70
C THR A 102 -22.27 -5.60 -0.56
N PHE A 103 -21.71 -6.71 -0.14
CA PHE A 103 -20.74 -6.80 0.94
C PHE A 103 -19.43 -7.38 0.41
N THR A 104 -18.31 -6.77 0.82
CA THR A 104 -16.96 -7.26 0.55
C THR A 104 -16.18 -7.31 1.86
N SER A 105 -15.46 -8.41 2.08
CA SER A 105 -14.48 -8.51 3.16
C SER A 105 -13.13 -8.96 2.61
N ARG A 106 -12.03 -8.44 3.21
CA ARG A 106 -10.65 -8.85 2.92
C ARG A 106 -9.91 -9.09 4.21
N ILE A 107 -9.03 -10.08 4.20
CA ILE A 107 -8.10 -10.37 5.30
C ILE A 107 -6.71 -10.62 4.72
N GLY A 108 -5.70 -9.96 5.29
CA GLY A 108 -4.31 -10.04 4.91
C GLY A 108 -3.73 -8.68 4.48
N ARG A 109 -2.52 -8.71 3.89
CA ARG A 109 -1.80 -7.51 3.45
C ARG A 109 -2.48 -6.89 2.24
N GLN A 110 -2.84 -5.62 2.35
CA GLN A 110 -3.64 -4.93 1.35
C GLN A 110 -3.42 -3.43 1.36
N VAL A 111 -3.72 -2.79 0.24
CA VAL A 111 -3.82 -1.33 0.14
C VAL A 111 -5.13 -0.86 0.73
N VAL A 112 -5.07 0.16 1.59
CA VAL A 112 -6.25 0.90 2.11
C VAL A 112 -6.07 2.37 1.79
N VAL A 113 -7.07 2.96 1.12
CA VAL A 113 -7.04 4.36 0.66
C VAL A 113 -8.41 5.00 0.85
N TYR A 114 -8.43 6.22 1.41
CA TYR A 114 -9.62 7.04 1.53
C TYR A 114 -9.35 8.50 1.11
N ASP A 115 -10.36 9.16 0.58
CA ASP A 115 -10.45 10.60 0.38
C ASP A 115 -9.22 11.23 -0.29
N ASN A 116 -8.84 10.70 -1.46
CA ASN A 116 -7.68 11.13 -2.23
C ASN A 116 -6.37 11.07 -1.42
N HIS A 117 -6.21 10.06 -0.56
CA HIS A 117 -5.03 9.81 0.28
C HIS A 117 -4.74 10.88 1.33
N ARG A 118 -5.75 11.68 1.72
CA ARG A 118 -5.53 12.81 2.62
C ARG A 118 -5.06 12.40 4.01
N PHE A 119 -5.62 11.33 4.58
CA PHE A 119 -5.29 10.80 5.91
C PHE A 119 -4.89 9.32 5.86
N VAL A 120 -5.54 8.56 4.97
CA VAL A 120 -5.28 7.14 4.78
C VAL A 120 -4.91 6.93 3.31
N GLY A 121 -3.69 6.46 3.07
CA GLY A 121 -3.16 6.31 1.72
C GLY A 121 -1.94 5.39 1.67
N HIS A 122 -1.52 5.08 0.46
CA HIS A 122 -0.45 4.11 0.19
C HIS A 122 0.86 4.73 -0.29
N VAL A 123 0.98 6.07 -0.36
CA VAL A 123 2.19 6.76 -0.84
C VAL A 123 2.69 6.23 -2.22
N GLY A 124 1.78 5.82 -3.09
CA GLY A 124 2.06 5.07 -4.33
C GLY A 124 2.82 5.85 -5.42
N TRP A 125 3.29 7.06 -5.11
CA TRP A 125 4.23 7.79 -5.95
C TRP A 125 5.71 7.41 -5.66
N ARG A 126 5.98 6.67 -4.57
CA ARG A 126 7.27 6.05 -4.27
C ARG A 126 7.41 4.69 -4.96
N GLN A 127 8.63 4.16 -4.97
CA GLN A 127 8.91 2.84 -5.55
C GLN A 127 8.30 1.73 -4.70
N ASP A 128 8.52 1.79 -3.39
CA ASP A 128 7.84 0.98 -2.39
C ASP A 128 6.61 1.75 -1.87
N ARG A 129 5.45 1.11 -1.83
CA ARG A 129 4.22 1.73 -1.34
C ARG A 129 3.82 1.21 0.02
N GLN A 130 3.15 2.05 0.80
CA GLN A 130 2.59 1.63 2.07
C GLN A 130 1.40 0.68 1.86
N THR A 131 1.43 -0.46 2.55
CA THR A 131 0.32 -1.42 2.67
C THR A 131 0.01 -1.71 4.14
N PHE A 132 -1.04 -2.49 4.40
CA PHE A 132 -1.51 -2.74 5.75
C PHE A 132 -1.87 -4.21 5.91
N ASP A 133 -1.41 -4.85 6.98
CA ASP A 133 -1.96 -6.12 7.43
C ASP A 133 -3.27 -5.83 8.14
N ALA A 134 -4.38 -6.24 7.52
CA ALA A 134 -5.69 -5.72 7.89
C ALA A 134 -6.84 -6.70 7.66
N ILE A 135 -7.93 -6.42 8.40
CA ILE A 135 -9.26 -6.92 8.09
C ILE A 135 -10.10 -5.74 7.60
N SER A 136 -10.59 -5.81 6.37
CA SER A 136 -11.41 -4.76 5.74
C SER A 136 -12.82 -5.28 5.47
N LEU A 137 -13.82 -4.49 5.83
CA LEU A 137 -15.23 -4.75 5.56
C LEU A 137 -15.81 -3.56 4.80
N ALA A 138 -16.46 -3.80 3.68
CA ALA A 138 -17.16 -2.80 2.89
C ALA A 138 -18.61 -3.24 2.66
N TYR A 139 -19.54 -2.34 2.86
CA TYR A 139 -20.97 -2.55 2.63
C TYR A 139 -21.55 -1.42 1.78
N ALA A 140 -21.99 -1.76 0.58
CA ALA A 140 -22.58 -0.84 -0.38
C ALA A 140 -23.96 -1.39 -0.84
N PRO A 141 -25.05 -1.11 -0.09
CA PRO A 141 -26.39 -1.64 -0.40
C PRO A 141 -26.99 -1.07 -1.69
N ASN A 142 -26.50 0.06 -2.13
CA ASN A 142 -26.90 0.74 -3.36
C ASN A 142 -25.76 1.63 -3.85
N GLU A 143 -25.93 2.26 -5.01
CA GLU A 143 -24.91 3.13 -5.64
C GLU A 143 -24.59 4.42 -4.86
N LYS A 144 -25.43 4.82 -3.90
CA LYS A 144 -25.29 6.07 -3.16
C LYS A 144 -24.61 5.93 -1.82
N LEU A 145 -24.74 4.79 -1.14
CA LEU A 145 -24.23 4.58 0.22
C LEU A 145 -23.07 3.58 0.22
N SER A 146 -21.94 3.99 0.79
CA SER A 146 -20.82 3.12 1.10
C SER A 146 -20.41 3.26 2.56
N LEU A 147 -20.30 2.13 3.26
CA LEU A 147 -19.84 2.03 4.64
C LEU A 147 -18.61 1.13 4.66
N ASN A 148 -17.54 1.60 5.26
CA ASN A 148 -16.29 0.87 5.32
C ASN A 148 -15.77 0.83 6.76
N TYR A 149 -15.22 -0.31 7.14
CA TYR A 149 -14.48 -0.50 8.37
C TYR A 149 -13.19 -1.24 8.08
N ASN A 150 -12.08 -0.79 8.68
CA ASN A 150 -10.82 -1.52 8.67
C ASN A 150 -10.26 -1.60 10.08
N PHE A 151 -9.78 -2.79 10.43
CA PHE A 151 -8.87 -3.02 11.51
C PHE A 151 -7.47 -3.23 10.91
N LEU A 152 -6.51 -2.38 11.30
CA LEU A 152 -5.12 -2.46 10.85
C LEU A 152 -4.28 -2.99 12.01
N ASP A 153 -3.57 -4.10 11.78
CA ASP A 153 -2.71 -4.75 12.76
C ASP A 153 -1.25 -4.30 12.59
N GLU A 154 -0.84 -4.02 11.35
CA GLU A 154 0.50 -3.57 11.00
C GLU A 154 0.48 -2.63 9.79
N ARG A 155 1.42 -1.66 9.77
CA ARG A 155 1.67 -0.77 8.63
C ARG A 155 3.01 -1.11 8.03
N GLN A 156 2.99 -1.65 6.80
CA GLN A 156 4.16 -1.84 5.97
C GLN A 156 4.51 -0.51 5.32
N ARG A 157 5.66 0.05 5.68
CA ARG A 157 6.00 1.42 5.30
C ARG A 157 6.93 1.45 4.09
N ILE A 158 6.95 2.61 3.41
CA ILE A 158 7.81 2.90 2.24
C ILE A 158 9.32 2.85 2.49
N PHE A 159 9.78 2.45 3.67
CA PHE A 159 11.18 2.43 4.09
C PHE A 159 11.73 1.01 4.26
N ALA A 160 11.06 0.01 3.71
CA ALA A 160 11.29 -1.41 3.90
C ALA A 160 11.01 -1.89 5.35
N GLU A 161 11.16 -3.18 5.56
CA GLU A 161 10.74 -3.96 6.73
C GLU A 161 11.24 -3.40 8.08
N ASP A 162 12.46 -2.83 8.13
CA ASP A 162 13.04 -2.28 9.37
C ASP A 162 12.29 -1.05 9.93
N ALA A 163 11.37 -0.47 9.15
CA ALA A 163 10.63 0.73 9.54
C ALA A 163 9.13 0.50 9.64
N ASP A 164 8.69 -0.73 9.59
CA ASP A 164 7.28 -1.11 9.76
C ASP A 164 6.81 -0.84 11.19
N LEU A 165 5.51 -0.66 11.35
CA LEU A 165 4.91 -0.24 12.60
C LEU A 165 3.77 -1.17 12.98
N ASP A 166 3.90 -1.79 14.15
CA ASP A 166 2.78 -2.43 14.82
C ASP A 166 1.69 -1.39 15.11
N SER A 167 0.47 -1.73 14.86
CA SER A 167 -0.66 -0.85 15.13
C SER A 167 -1.90 -1.65 15.54
N LYS A 168 -2.88 -0.98 16.13
CA LYS A 168 -4.23 -1.51 16.38
C LYS A 168 -5.25 -0.45 16.02
N ASP A 169 -5.23 -0.09 14.75
CA ASP A 169 -6.04 1.01 14.26
C ASP A 169 -7.44 0.55 13.87
N HIS A 170 -8.42 1.38 14.20
CA HIS A 170 -9.80 1.19 13.75
C HIS A 170 -10.20 2.37 12.87
N LEU A 171 -10.48 2.09 11.60
CA LEU A 171 -10.90 3.09 10.63
C LEU A 171 -12.37 2.88 10.25
N PHE A 172 -13.19 3.88 10.50
CA PHE A 172 -14.58 3.93 10.05
C PHE A 172 -14.72 5.02 9.01
N HIS A 173 -15.33 4.71 7.87
CA HIS A 173 -15.56 5.64 6.78
C HIS A 173 -16.95 5.39 6.18
N ALA A 174 -17.70 6.46 5.98
CA ALA A 174 -19.02 6.43 5.34
C ALA A 174 -19.09 7.51 4.27
N SER A 175 -19.60 7.17 3.10
CA SER A 175 -19.91 8.14 2.05
C SER A 175 -21.36 7.98 1.58
N TYR A 176 -21.99 9.12 1.29
CA TYR A 176 -23.33 9.18 0.72
C TYR A 176 -23.39 10.19 -0.41
N ASP A 177 -23.70 9.70 -1.61
CA ASP A 177 -23.78 10.51 -2.81
C ASP A 177 -25.17 11.16 -2.96
N THR A 178 -25.16 12.47 -3.17
CA THR A 178 -26.35 13.30 -3.42
C THR A 178 -26.22 14.01 -4.76
N ASP A 179 -27.31 14.59 -5.25
CA ASP A 179 -27.32 15.38 -6.48
C ASP A 179 -26.45 16.66 -6.38
N LEU A 180 -26.05 17.06 -5.17
CA LEU A 180 -25.21 18.23 -4.90
C LEU A 180 -23.75 17.88 -4.63
N GLY A 181 -23.41 16.60 -4.50
CA GLY A 181 -22.08 16.09 -4.18
C GLY A 181 -22.10 15.00 -3.14
N SER A 182 -20.93 14.52 -2.73
CA SER A 182 -20.76 13.44 -1.76
C SER A 182 -20.60 13.98 -0.35
N LEU A 183 -21.35 13.42 0.58
CA LEU A 183 -21.18 13.62 2.03
C LEU A 183 -20.29 12.51 2.56
N ILE A 184 -19.20 12.89 3.25
CA ILE A 184 -18.26 11.94 3.83
C ILE A 184 -18.19 12.16 5.34
N ALA A 185 -18.26 11.06 6.09
CA ALA A 185 -18.02 11.03 7.53
C ALA A 185 -17.02 9.92 7.85
N TYR A 186 -16.06 10.20 8.73
CA TYR A 186 -15.07 9.23 9.16
C TYR A 186 -14.69 9.39 10.63
N ALA A 187 -14.23 8.30 11.24
CA ALA A 187 -13.60 8.29 12.56
C ALA A 187 -12.42 7.31 12.51
N TYR A 188 -11.22 7.80 12.85
CA TYR A 188 -9.99 7.02 12.87
C TYR A 188 -9.46 6.99 14.30
N LEU A 189 -9.47 5.80 14.90
CA LEU A 189 -8.91 5.52 16.22
C LEU A 189 -7.55 4.87 15.97
N LEU A 190 -6.48 5.61 16.23
CA LEU A 190 -5.12 5.19 15.90
C LEU A 190 -4.37 4.83 17.19
N GLU A 191 -3.81 3.64 17.22
CA GLU A 191 -2.96 3.14 18.27
C GLU A 191 -1.67 2.61 17.65
N LEU A 192 -0.55 3.32 17.88
CA LEU A 192 0.76 2.97 17.39
C LEU A 192 1.61 2.51 18.55
N ASP A 193 2.13 1.29 18.49
CA ASP A 193 3.16 0.82 19.39
C ASP A 193 4.52 1.43 18.97
N ASN A 194 4.97 2.41 19.76
CA ASN A 194 6.31 3.00 19.62
C ASN A 194 7.28 2.20 20.50
N ASN A 195 7.82 1.12 19.96
CA ASN A 195 8.91 0.38 20.59
C ASN A 195 10.28 1.00 20.29
#